data_aef796281af9ad539cd3cf66a931fabd
#
_entry.id   aef796281af9ad539cd3cf66a931fabd
#
_cell.length_a   1.000
_cell.length_b   1.000
_cell.length_c   1.000
_cell.angle_alpha   90.00
_cell.angle_beta   90.00
_cell.angle_gamma   90.00
#
_symmetry.space_group_name_H-M   'P 1'
#
loop_
_entity.id
_entity.type
_entity.pdbx_description
1 polymer ?
#
loop_
_entity_poly.entity_id
_entity_poly.type
_entity_poly.pdbx_seq_one_letter_code
_entity_poly.pdbx_strand_id
1 'polypeptide(L)'
;MSIFKDKVLLITGGTGSFGNAVLRRFLDSDIKEIRIFSRDEKKQDDMRHFLQANRADVAHKVKFYIGNVRDRQAVDFAMSGVD
;
A
#
# COMPACT_ATOMS: atom_id res chain seq x y z
N MET A 1 15.08 -10.31 14.14
CA MET A 1 13.69 -10.75 13.97
C MET A 1 12.80 -9.57 13.71
N SER A 2 11.99 -9.63 12.66
CA SER A 2 11.10 -8.54 12.32
C SER A 2 9.73 -8.75 12.95
N ILE A 3 9.17 -7.68 13.49
CA ILE A 3 7.80 -7.68 14.02
C ILE A 3 6.77 -7.59 12.88
N PHE A 4 7.22 -7.36 11.64
CA PHE A 4 6.33 -7.18 10.49
C PHE A 4 6.21 -8.43 9.61
N LYS A 5 6.94 -9.48 9.93
CA LYS A 5 6.90 -10.71 9.14
C LYS A 5 5.47 -11.25 9.05
N ASP A 6 5.03 -11.54 7.84
CA ASP A 6 3.70 -12.06 7.52
C ASP A 6 2.55 -11.11 7.88
N LYS A 7 2.84 -9.83 8.10
CA LYS A 7 1.82 -8.83 8.41
C LYS A 7 1.33 -8.11 7.14
N VAL A 8 0.11 -7.61 7.20
CA VAL A 8 -0.49 -6.82 6.13
C VAL A 8 -0.77 -5.42 6.68
N LEU A 9 -0.20 -4.40 6.02
CA LEU A 9 -0.34 -3.01 6.41
C LEU A 9 -1.26 -2.30 5.44
N LEU A 10 -2.22 -1.54 5.95
CA LEU A 10 -3.07 -0.67 5.13
C LEU A 10 -2.66 0.79 5.35
N ILE A 11 -2.43 1.51 4.25
CA ILE A 11 -2.12 2.93 4.28
C ILE A 11 -3.22 3.67 3.55
N THR A 12 -3.96 4.53 4.26
CA THR A 12 -4.97 5.39 3.65
C THR A 12 -4.32 6.68 3.19
N GLY A 13 -4.71 7.15 2.00
CA GLY A 13 -4.09 8.33 1.41
C GLY A 13 -2.63 8.11 1.06
N GLY A 14 -2.23 6.87 0.79
CA GLY A 14 -0.84 6.46 0.65
C GLY A 14 -0.12 7.00 -0.57
N THR A 15 -0.83 7.73 -1.44
CA THR A 15 -0.22 8.34 -2.63
C THR A 15 0.34 9.73 -2.38
N GLY A 16 0.15 10.28 -1.18
CA GLY A 16 0.76 11.56 -0.79
C GLY A 16 2.19 11.39 -0.27
N SER A 17 2.82 12.51 0.08
CA SER A 17 4.21 12.50 0.56
C SER A 17 4.41 11.64 1.78
N PHE A 18 3.49 11.71 2.73
CA PHE A 18 3.57 10.92 3.96
C PHE A 18 3.45 9.43 3.65
N GLY A 19 2.46 9.07 2.82
CA GLY A 19 2.27 7.68 2.44
C GLY A 19 3.45 7.09 1.69
N ASN A 20 4.08 7.89 0.82
CA ASN A 20 5.29 7.46 0.12
C ASN A 20 6.45 7.18 1.08
N ALA A 21 6.62 8.05 2.08
CA ALA A 21 7.68 7.85 3.06
C ALA A 21 7.47 6.57 3.87
N VAL A 22 6.23 6.32 4.30
CA VAL A 22 5.88 5.11 5.04
C VAL A 22 6.10 3.89 4.16
N LEU A 23 5.64 3.94 2.92
CA LEU A 23 5.80 2.84 1.97
C LEU A 23 7.26 2.46 1.80
N ARG A 24 8.12 3.44 1.55
CA ARG A 24 9.55 3.19 1.36
C ARG A 24 10.18 2.54 2.57
N ARG A 25 9.77 2.97 3.76
CA ARG A 25 10.30 2.42 5.00
C ARG A 25 9.97 0.94 5.16
N PHE A 26 8.77 0.54 4.79
CA PHE A 26 8.31 -0.84 4.98
C PHE A 26 8.63 -1.77 3.82
N LEU A 27 8.94 -1.25 2.64
CA LEU A 27 9.26 -2.08 1.48
C LEU A 27 10.46 -2.98 1.71
N ASP A 28 11.44 -2.50 2.47
CA ASP A 28 12.66 -3.25 2.74
C ASP A 28 12.54 -4.17 3.96
N SER A 29 11.40 -4.15 4.64
CA SER A 29 11.12 -5.07 5.74
C SER A 29 10.62 -6.40 5.18
N ASP A 30 10.44 -7.38 6.02
CA ASP A 30 9.86 -8.67 5.64
C ASP A 30 8.33 -8.68 5.79
N ILE A 31 7.70 -7.52 5.69
CA ILE A 31 6.25 -7.41 5.66
C ILE A 31 5.69 -8.17 4.46
N LYS A 32 4.55 -8.82 4.66
CA LYS A 32 3.95 -9.66 3.62
C LYS A 32 3.32 -8.83 2.52
N GLU A 33 2.54 -7.81 2.89
CA GLU A 33 1.77 -7.03 1.94
C GLU A 33 1.55 -5.62 2.48
N ILE A 34 1.56 -4.65 1.57
CA ILE A 34 1.22 -3.27 1.87
C ILE A 34 0.07 -2.89 0.95
N ARG A 35 -1.05 -2.46 1.53
CA ARG A 35 -2.23 -2.04 0.77
C ARG A 35 -2.33 -0.52 0.80
N ILE A 36 -2.44 0.07 -0.39
CA ILE A 36 -2.61 1.51 -0.55
C ILE A 36 -4.07 1.78 -0.90
N PHE A 37 -4.76 2.53 -0.06
CA PHE A 37 -6.16 2.91 -0.26
C PHE A 37 -6.24 4.41 -0.51
N SER A 38 -6.74 4.81 -1.68
CA SER A 38 -6.77 6.20 -2.09
C SER A 38 -7.85 6.43 -3.14
N ARG A 39 -8.34 7.68 -3.25
CA ARG A 39 -9.27 8.07 -4.30
C ARG A 39 -8.56 8.44 -5.60
N ASP A 40 -7.26 8.70 -5.56
CA ASP A 40 -6.52 9.24 -6.69
C ASP A 40 -5.93 8.10 -7.52
N GLU A 41 -6.69 7.68 -8.52
CA GLU A 41 -6.30 6.60 -9.42
C GLU A 41 -5.01 6.92 -10.18
N LYS A 42 -4.87 8.17 -10.63
CA LYS A 42 -3.69 8.58 -11.38
C LYS A 42 -2.43 8.47 -10.54
N LYS A 43 -2.47 8.96 -9.31
CA LYS A 43 -1.31 8.87 -8.41
C LYS A 43 -0.97 7.43 -8.06
N GLN A 44 -1.98 6.58 -7.90
CA GLN A 44 -1.73 5.15 -7.68
C GLN A 44 -1.05 4.53 -8.89
N ASP A 45 -1.50 4.88 -10.09
CA ASP A 45 -0.93 4.36 -11.31
C ASP A 45 0.54 4.80 -11.46
N ASP A 46 0.82 6.07 -11.17
CA ASP A 46 2.19 6.59 -11.19
C ASP A 46 3.07 5.86 -10.18
N MET A 47 2.56 5.62 -8.98
CA MET A 47 3.28 4.89 -7.93
C MET A 47 3.56 3.45 -8.36
N ARG A 48 2.58 2.80 -8.96
CA ARG A 48 2.73 1.43 -9.46
C ARG A 48 3.84 1.35 -10.50
N HIS A 49 3.83 2.27 -11.46
CA HIS A 49 4.85 2.32 -12.51
C HIS A 49 6.23 2.58 -11.93
N PHE A 50 6.31 3.51 -10.97
CA PHE A 50 7.57 3.79 -10.30
C PHE A 50 8.14 2.55 -9.60
N LEU A 51 7.30 1.81 -8.89
CA LEU A 51 7.74 0.61 -8.19
C LEU A 51 8.20 -0.47 -9.16
N GLN A 52 7.45 -0.67 -10.25
CA GLN A 52 7.81 -1.66 -11.26
C GLN A 52 9.13 -1.33 -11.96
N ALA A 53 9.39 -0.04 -12.17
CA ALA A 53 10.62 0.40 -12.83
C ALA A 53 11.84 0.40 -11.91
N ASN A 54 11.66 0.74 -10.63
CA ASN A 54 12.78 1.00 -9.72
C ASN A 54 12.91 -0.01 -8.58
N ARG A 55 11.81 -0.66 -8.21
CA ARG A 55 11.77 -1.61 -7.09
C ARG A 55 10.96 -2.85 -7.45
N ALA A 56 11.27 -3.43 -8.61
CA ALA A 56 10.56 -4.62 -9.09
C ALA A 56 10.68 -5.80 -8.12
N ASP A 57 11.76 -5.86 -7.36
CA ASP A 57 12.00 -6.90 -6.38
C ASP A 57 10.94 -6.96 -5.28
N VAL A 58 10.36 -5.80 -4.93
CA VAL A 58 9.38 -5.71 -3.86
C VAL A 58 8.01 -5.19 -4.33
N ALA A 59 7.88 -4.85 -5.61
CA ALA A 59 6.62 -4.30 -6.14
C ALA A 59 5.43 -5.25 -5.92
N HIS A 60 5.66 -6.54 -5.93
CA HIS A 60 4.61 -7.54 -5.71
C HIS A 60 3.96 -7.48 -4.34
N LYS A 61 4.63 -6.85 -3.36
CA LYS A 61 4.09 -6.70 -2.01
C LYS A 61 3.02 -5.63 -1.92
N VAL A 62 2.96 -4.72 -2.90
CA VAL A 62 2.08 -3.55 -2.84
C VAL A 62 0.82 -3.83 -3.64
N LYS A 63 -0.33 -3.67 -2.98
CA LYS A 63 -1.65 -3.79 -3.59
C LYS A 63 -2.34 -2.44 -3.54
N PHE A 64 -3.08 -2.12 -4.58
CA PHE A 64 -3.74 -0.82 -4.71
C PHE A 64 -5.26 -1.00 -4.69
N TYR A 65 -5.91 -0.20 -3.87
CA TYR A 65 -7.36 -0.18 -3.74
C TYR A 65 -7.84 1.25 -3.97
N ILE A 66 -8.82 1.41 -4.83
CA ILE A 66 -9.37 2.73 -5.15
C ILE A 66 -10.73 2.86 -4.48
N GLY A 67 -10.91 3.95 -3.75
CA GLY A 67 -12.16 4.22 -3.08
C GLY A 67 -12.08 5.42 -2.16
N ASN A 68 -13.23 5.77 -1.58
CA ASN A 68 -13.36 6.87 -0.65
C ASN A 68 -13.41 6.29 0.77
N VAL A 69 -12.66 6.89 1.69
CA VAL A 69 -12.67 6.46 3.11
C VAL A 69 -14.05 6.55 3.74
N ARG A 70 -14.97 7.31 3.13
CA ARG A 70 -16.36 7.39 3.57
C ARG A 70 -17.22 6.23 3.05
N ASP A 71 -16.72 5.48 2.07
CA ASP A 71 -17.40 4.30 1.55
C ASP A 71 -17.02 3.10 2.43
N ARG A 72 -17.95 2.74 3.31
CA ARG A 72 -17.70 1.69 4.29
C ARG A 72 -17.40 0.34 3.64
N GLN A 73 -18.10 0.01 2.56
CA GLN A 73 -17.86 -1.26 1.88
C GLN A 73 -16.46 -1.34 1.27
N ALA A 74 -16.01 -0.22 0.66
CA ALA A 74 -14.68 -0.17 0.08
C ALA A 74 -13.60 -0.27 1.18
N VAL A 75 -13.81 0.40 2.31
CA VAL A 75 -12.88 0.35 3.44
C VAL A 75 -12.84 -1.06 4.03
N ASP A 76 -14.00 -1.66 4.25
CA ASP A 76 -14.08 -3.02 4.80
C ASP A 76 -13.38 -4.02 3.89
N PHE A 77 -13.54 -3.88 2.58
CA PHE A 77 -12.88 -4.74 1.62
C PHE A 77 -11.36 -4.58 1.68
N ALA A 78 -10.89 -3.32 1.72
CA ALA A 78 -9.45 -3.04 1.77
C ALA A 78 -8.82 -3.49 3.09
N MET A 79 -9.60 -3.52 4.17
CA MET A 79 -9.13 -3.93 5.50
C MET A 79 -9.21 -5.43 5.74
N SER A 80 -9.85 -6.18 4.85
CA SER A 80 -9.99 -7.63 5.04
C SER A 80 -8.61 -8.29 5.09
N GLY A 81 -8.30 -8.92 6.23
CA GLY A 81 -7.00 -9.57 6.43
C GLY A 81 -5.86 -8.64 6.83
N VAL A 82 -6.17 -7.36 7.09
CA VAL A 82 -5.15 -6.41 7.58
C VAL A 82 -4.89 -6.66 9.07
N ASP A 83 -3.64 -6.55 9.43
CA ASP A 83 -3.17 -6.74 10.81
C ASP A 83 -3.08 -5.41 11.63
#